data_cdf9430975c4e5183a3360abc01a0383
#
_entry.id   cdf9430975c4e5183a3360abc01a0383
#
_cell.length_a   1.000
_cell.length_b   1.000
_cell.length_c   1.000
_cell.angle_alpha   90.00
_cell.angle_beta   90.00
_cell.angle_gamma   90.00
#
_symmetry.space_group_name_H-M   'P 1'
#
loop_
_entity.id
_entity.type
_entity.pdbx_description
1 polymer ?
#
loop_
_entity_poly.entity_id
_entity_poly.type
_entity_poly.pdbx_seq_one_letter_code
_entity_poly.pdbx_strand_id
1 'polypeptide(L)'
;MEFSDNVNYVVLSNNIDKKFISKFGVYQIIDVLPFEILKNNLEMFPSKRVIFNESLSSLSNKEKKEIFDLLDKQNINYVNVTSNIEDALFGDYIIVYDEDMKVLEGNKEVVLKNEKLLKKLGFGVPFVVDLSIQLMYYDILDKVYFDVDNLLEALWN
;
A
#
# COMPACT_ATOMS: atom_id res chain seq x y z
N MET A 1 7.07 -16.87 3.22
CA MET A 1 7.43 -15.45 3.47
C MET A 1 6.97 -15.05 4.85
N GLU A 2 7.85 -14.49 5.63
CA GLU A 2 7.56 -14.09 7.03
C GLU A 2 7.44 -12.58 7.14
N PHE A 3 6.54 -12.14 8.02
CA PHE A 3 6.29 -10.72 8.29
C PHE A 3 6.42 -10.45 9.78
N SER A 4 7.03 -9.31 10.11
CA SER A 4 7.16 -8.87 11.50
C SER A 4 5.80 -8.51 12.11
N ASP A 5 5.62 -8.81 13.39
CA ASP A 5 4.41 -8.43 14.11
C ASP A 5 4.27 -6.91 14.19
N ASN A 6 3.03 -6.44 14.24
CA ASN A 6 2.68 -5.02 14.37
C ASN A 6 3.19 -4.12 13.23
N VAL A 7 3.50 -4.70 12.06
CA VAL A 7 3.89 -3.96 10.87
C VAL A 7 2.89 -4.27 9.76
N ASN A 8 2.41 -3.24 9.09
CA ASN A 8 1.55 -3.37 7.93
C ASN A 8 2.37 -3.24 6.66
N TYR A 9 2.25 -4.22 5.78
CA TYR A 9 3.06 -4.32 4.58
C TYR A 9 2.24 -4.04 3.33
N VAL A 10 2.89 -3.43 2.35
CA VAL A 10 2.40 -3.39 0.97
C VAL A 10 3.40 -4.15 0.11
N VAL A 11 2.92 -5.12 -0.63
CA VAL A 11 3.72 -5.89 -1.60
C VAL A 11 3.29 -5.48 -3.00
N LEU A 12 4.16 -4.76 -3.70
CA LEU A 12 3.91 -4.29 -5.06
C LEU A 12 4.45 -5.29 -6.07
N SER A 13 3.59 -5.73 -6.98
CA SER A 13 3.97 -6.59 -8.10
C SER A 13 3.06 -6.32 -9.29
N ASN A 14 3.62 -6.34 -10.51
CA ASN A 14 2.85 -6.26 -11.75
C ASN A 14 2.38 -7.64 -12.24
N ASN A 15 2.83 -8.72 -11.60
CA ASN A 15 2.46 -10.08 -11.96
C ASN A 15 2.00 -10.85 -10.73
N ILE A 16 0.74 -10.65 -10.35
CA ILE A 16 0.13 -11.30 -9.20
C ILE A 16 -0.69 -12.49 -9.68
N ASP A 17 0.00 -13.55 -10.06
CA ASP A 17 -0.63 -14.81 -10.46
C ASP A 17 -0.78 -15.76 -9.26
N LYS A 18 -1.35 -16.95 -9.50
CA LYS A 18 -1.56 -17.97 -8.46
C LYS A 18 -0.25 -18.41 -7.81
N LYS A 19 0.82 -18.50 -8.58
CA LYS A 19 2.14 -18.87 -8.07
C LYS A 19 2.67 -17.81 -7.13
N PHE A 20 2.53 -16.54 -7.48
CA PHE A 20 2.95 -15.43 -6.63
C PHE A 20 2.16 -15.42 -5.31
N ILE A 21 0.84 -15.52 -5.38
CA ILE A 21 -0.03 -15.53 -4.20
C ILE A 21 0.22 -16.75 -3.32
N SER A 22 0.64 -17.88 -3.86
CA SER A 22 0.93 -19.07 -3.07
C SER A 22 2.04 -18.85 -2.04
N LYS A 23 2.90 -17.84 -2.23
CA LYS A 23 3.94 -17.46 -1.26
C LYS A 23 3.36 -17.03 0.09
N PHE A 24 2.10 -16.62 0.12
CA PHE A 24 1.40 -16.16 1.31
C PHE A 24 0.44 -17.20 1.89
N GLY A 25 0.54 -18.45 1.43
CA GLY A 25 -0.43 -19.52 1.74
C GLY A 25 -0.53 -19.93 3.20
N VAL A 26 0.41 -19.53 4.06
CA VAL A 26 0.34 -19.75 5.51
C VAL A 26 -0.62 -18.78 6.22
N TYR A 27 -1.06 -17.74 5.52
CA TYR A 27 -1.99 -16.73 6.04
C TYR A 27 -3.34 -16.84 5.34
N GLN A 28 -4.36 -16.29 5.95
CA GLN A 28 -5.67 -16.20 5.30
C GLN A 28 -5.65 -15.11 4.23
N ILE A 29 -5.97 -15.50 3.00
CA ILE A 29 -5.96 -14.62 1.83
C ILE A 29 -7.40 -14.21 1.51
N ILE A 30 -7.61 -12.91 1.31
CA ILE A 30 -8.89 -12.33 0.90
C ILE A 30 -8.76 -11.84 -0.54
N ASP A 31 -9.61 -12.38 -1.41
CA ASP A 31 -9.73 -11.95 -2.79
C ASP A 31 -10.67 -10.74 -2.93
N VAL A 32 -10.84 -10.23 -4.15
CA VAL A 32 -11.71 -9.10 -4.43
C VAL A 32 -13.15 -9.40 -4.02
N LEU A 33 -13.71 -8.53 -3.16
CA LEU A 33 -15.10 -8.60 -2.67
C LEU A 33 -15.73 -7.21 -2.73
N PRO A 34 -17.06 -7.12 -2.86
CA PRO A 34 -17.75 -5.85 -2.68
C PRO A 34 -17.46 -5.26 -1.29
N PHE A 35 -17.40 -3.94 -1.21
CA PHE A 35 -16.99 -3.22 0.01
C PHE A 35 -17.77 -3.67 1.27
N GLU A 36 -19.09 -3.73 1.19
CA GLU A 36 -19.91 -4.13 2.34
C GLU A 36 -19.65 -5.56 2.80
N ILE A 37 -19.42 -6.48 1.86
CA ILE A 37 -19.11 -7.87 2.18
C ILE A 37 -17.73 -7.95 2.83
N LEU A 38 -16.75 -7.25 2.28
CA LEU A 38 -15.39 -7.19 2.84
C LEU A 38 -15.41 -6.63 4.24
N LYS A 39 -16.10 -5.52 4.46
CA LYS A 39 -16.23 -4.87 5.75
C LYS A 39 -16.86 -5.81 6.79
N ASN A 40 -17.96 -6.47 6.44
CA ASN A 40 -18.63 -7.42 7.34
C ASN A 40 -17.72 -8.60 7.71
N ASN A 41 -16.97 -9.13 6.76
CA ASN A 41 -16.02 -10.22 7.01
C ASN A 41 -14.91 -9.79 7.98
N LEU A 42 -14.41 -8.57 7.86
CA LEU A 42 -13.33 -8.06 8.69
C LEU A 42 -13.78 -7.68 10.10
N GLU A 43 -15.05 -7.31 10.29
CA GLU A 43 -15.59 -6.96 11.61
C GLU A 43 -15.50 -8.13 12.62
N MET A 44 -15.51 -9.37 12.14
CA MET A 44 -15.42 -10.58 12.97
C MET A 44 -14.24 -11.46 12.58
N PHE A 45 -13.19 -10.88 12.05
CA PHE A 45 -12.03 -11.63 11.55
C PHE A 45 -11.23 -12.22 12.72
N PRO A 46 -11.04 -13.56 12.76
CA PRO A 46 -10.45 -14.22 13.91
C PRO A 46 -8.92 -14.15 13.95
N SER A 47 -8.26 -13.83 12.85
CA SER A 47 -6.81 -13.82 12.75
C SER A 47 -6.24 -12.44 13.05
N LYS A 48 -4.98 -12.40 13.50
CA LYS A 48 -4.27 -11.13 13.74
C LYS A 48 -3.64 -10.54 12.49
N ARG A 49 -3.63 -11.27 11.39
CA ARG A 49 -3.08 -10.81 10.11
C ARG A 49 -3.94 -11.30 8.95
N VAL A 50 -4.17 -10.41 8.01
CA VAL A 50 -4.91 -10.69 6.79
C VAL A 50 -4.04 -10.36 5.58
N ILE A 51 -4.14 -11.15 4.53
CA ILE A 51 -3.50 -10.89 3.24
C ILE A 51 -4.59 -10.46 2.26
N PHE A 52 -4.46 -9.27 1.71
CA PHE A 52 -5.33 -8.80 0.62
C PHE A 52 -4.69 -9.15 -0.72
N ASN A 53 -5.42 -9.88 -1.55
CA ASN A 53 -5.02 -10.20 -2.92
C ASN A 53 -5.76 -9.26 -3.88
N GLU A 54 -5.20 -8.08 -4.11
CA GLU A 54 -5.80 -7.01 -4.92
C GLU A 54 -7.23 -6.65 -4.48
N SER A 55 -7.59 -6.98 -3.25
CA SER A 55 -8.96 -6.87 -2.73
C SER A 55 -9.45 -5.43 -2.64
N LEU A 56 -8.54 -4.48 -2.59
CA LEU A 56 -8.84 -3.06 -2.42
C LEU A 56 -8.84 -2.29 -3.75
N SER A 57 -8.53 -2.95 -4.86
CA SER A 57 -8.34 -2.29 -6.16
C SER A 57 -9.59 -1.58 -6.68
N SER A 58 -10.77 -2.09 -6.36
CA SER A 58 -12.06 -1.52 -6.80
C SER A 58 -12.65 -0.50 -5.82
N LEU A 59 -11.99 -0.30 -4.66
CA LEU A 59 -12.48 0.59 -3.62
C LEU A 59 -12.01 2.02 -3.84
N SER A 60 -12.83 2.99 -3.44
CA SER A 60 -12.43 4.39 -3.38
C SER A 60 -11.43 4.60 -2.25
N ASN A 61 -10.70 5.73 -2.26
CA ASN A 61 -9.77 6.07 -1.18
C ASN A 61 -10.48 6.18 0.17
N LYS A 62 -11.71 6.67 0.18
CA LYS A 62 -12.54 6.74 1.38
C LYS A 62 -12.85 5.35 1.93
N GLU A 63 -13.26 4.44 1.05
CA GLU A 63 -13.56 3.05 1.41
C GLU A 63 -12.29 2.31 1.90
N LYS A 64 -11.16 2.51 1.24
CA LYS A 64 -9.88 1.97 1.69
C LYS A 64 -9.53 2.44 3.10
N LYS A 65 -9.69 3.72 3.37
CA LYS A 65 -9.43 4.28 4.68
C LYS A 65 -10.33 3.66 5.76
N GLU A 66 -11.61 3.46 5.46
CA GLU A 66 -12.53 2.78 6.38
C GLU A 66 -12.07 1.36 6.71
N ILE A 67 -11.60 0.61 5.71
CA ILE A 67 -11.07 -0.75 5.92
C ILE A 67 -9.83 -0.71 6.83
N PHE A 68 -8.88 0.17 6.57
CA PHE A 68 -7.66 0.26 7.38
C PHE A 68 -7.94 0.73 8.80
N ASP A 69 -8.85 1.68 8.98
CA ASP A 69 -9.28 2.13 10.31
C ASP A 69 -9.94 0.98 11.10
N LEU A 70 -10.77 0.17 10.43
CA LEU A 70 -11.40 -1.00 11.02
C LEU A 70 -10.35 -2.03 11.48
N LEU A 71 -9.36 -2.33 10.65
CA LEU A 71 -8.28 -3.25 10.98
C LEU A 71 -7.45 -2.75 12.16
N ASP A 72 -7.12 -1.48 12.17
CA ASP A 72 -6.38 -0.84 13.25
C ASP A 72 -7.15 -0.95 14.58
N LYS A 73 -8.44 -0.67 14.55
CA LYS A 73 -9.32 -0.74 15.70
C LYS A 73 -9.40 -2.15 16.30
N GLN A 74 -9.30 -3.17 15.48
CA GLN A 74 -9.32 -4.59 15.89
C GLN A 74 -7.93 -5.17 16.14
N ASN A 75 -6.87 -4.37 16.03
CA ASN A 75 -5.47 -4.82 16.13
C ASN A 75 -5.14 -5.92 15.12
N ILE A 76 -5.69 -5.82 13.91
CA ILE A 76 -5.38 -6.72 12.81
C ILE A 76 -4.35 -6.04 11.91
N ASN A 77 -3.21 -6.69 11.71
CA ASN A 77 -2.21 -6.25 10.75
C ASN A 77 -2.52 -6.82 9.37
N TYR A 78 -2.04 -6.16 8.34
CA TYR A 78 -2.30 -6.60 6.97
C TYR A 78 -1.05 -6.65 6.12
N VAL A 79 -1.15 -7.44 5.06
CA VAL A 79 -0.25 -7.40 3.92
C VAL A 79 -1.13 -7.15 2.70
N ASN A 80 -0.98 -6.01 2.06
CA ASN A 80 -1.73 -5.69 0.86
C ASN A 80 -0.88 -6.02 -0.37
N VAL A 81 -1.24 -7.09 -1.06
CA VAL A 81 -0.59 -7.50 -2.31
C VAL A 81 -1.35 -6.82 -3.45
N THR A 82 -0.67 -5.92 -4.15
CA THR A 82 -1.33 -5.03 -5.11
C THR A 82 -0.39 -4.63 -6.25
N SER A 83 -0.97 -4.30 -7.40
CA SER A 83 -0.27 -3.66 -8.52
C SER A 83 -0.45 -2.14 -8.53
N ASN A 84 -1.27 -1.60 -7.63
CA ASN A 84 -1.60 -0.17 -7.58
C ASN A 84 -0.66 0.58 -6.64
N ILE A 85 0.17 1.47 -7.19
CA ILE A 85 1.12 2.25 -6.41
C ILE A 85 0.45 3.16 -5.38
N GLU A 86 -0.78 3.61 -5.61
CA GLU A 86 -1.50 4.45 -4.65
C GLU A 86 -1.75 3.71 -3.33
N ASP A 87 -1.89 2.40 -3.36
CA ASP A 87 -2.07 1.59 -2.17
C ASP A 87 -0.85 1.60 -1.25
N ALA A 88 0.33 1.91 -1.78
CA ALA A 88 1.57 2.01 -1.00
C ALA A 88 1.52 3.11 0.07
N LEU A 89 0.63 4.08 -0.07
CA LEU A 89 0.45 5.14 0.93
C LEU A 89 -0.15 4.62 2.25
N PHE A 90 -0.77 3.45 2.24
CA PHE A 90 -1.49 2.87 3.38
C PHE A 90 -0.73 1.77 4.12
N GLY A 91 0.56 1.66 3.93
CA GLY A 91 1.36 0.67 4.65
C GLY A 91 2.54 1.29 5.37
N ASP A 92 3.15 0.53 6.27
CA ASP A 92 4.34 0.97 7.00
C ASP A 92 5.63 0.59 6.26
N TYR A 93 5.61 -0.57 5.62
CA TYR A 93 6.76 -1.14 4.94
C TYR A 93 6.35 -1.64 3.56
N ILE A 94 7.14 -1.33 2.55
CA ILE A 94 6.84 -1.63 1.16
C ILE A 94 7.90 -2.59 0.61
N ILE A 95 7.45 -3.66 -0.04
CA ILE A 95 8.30 -4.61 -0.74
C ILE A 95 7.92 -4.59 -2.22
N VAL A 96 8.88 -4.35 -3.09
CA VAL A 96 8.65 -4.24 -4.53
C VAL A 96 9.27 -5.43 -5.24
N TYR A 97 8.46 -6.08 -6.06
CA TYR A 97 8.86 -7.22 -6.89
C TYR A 97 8.87 -6.84 -8.37
N ASP A 98 9.89 -7.32 -9.06
CA ASP A 98 9.94 -7.41 -10.52
C ASP A 98 9.85 -8.89 -10.86
N GLU A 99 8.73 -9.32 -11.43
CA GLU A 99 8.39 -10.73 -11.59
C GLU A 99 8.46 -11.44 -10.21
N ASP A 100 9.30 -12.45 -10.08
CA ASP A 100 9.46 -13.19 -8.82
C ASP A 100 10.63 -12.70 -7.95
N MET A 101 11.29 -11.61 -8.36
CA MET A 101 12.47 -11.08 -7.66
C MET A 101 12.14 -9.82 -6.87
N LYS A 102 12.49 -9.82 -5.59
CA LYS A 102 12.44 -8.63 -4.76
C LYS A 102 13.57 -7.68 -5.20
N VAL A 103 13.20 -6.47 -5.60
CA VAL A 103 14.14 -5.47 -6.14
C VAL A 103 14.32 -4.25 -5.26
N LEU A 104 13.38 -3.99 -4.35
CA LEU A 104 13.42 -2.82 -3.47
C LEU A 104 12.55 -3.09 -2.26
N GLU A 105 12.97 -2.64 -1.07
CA GLU A 105 12.14 -2.68 0.13
C GLU A 105 12.54 -1.60 1.12
N GLY A 106 11.63 -1.22 1.99
CA GLY A 106 11.85 -0.23 3.02
C GLY A 106 10.58 0.50 3.43
N ASN A 107 10.73 1.54 4.23
CA ASN A 107 9.61 2.42 4.57
C ASN A 107 9.21 3.28 3.36
N LYS A 108 8.11 4.04 3.50
CA LYS A 108 7.60 4.89 2.42
C LYS A 108 8.64 5.87 1.89
N GLU A 109 9.40 6.49 2.77
CA GLU A 109 10.42 7.45 2.35
C GLU A 109 11.47 6.82 1.44
N VAL A 110 11.97 5.65 1.82
CA VAL A 110 12.99 4.95 1.05
C VAL A 110 12.46 4.50 -0.30
N VAL A 111 11.28 3.86 -0.31
CA VAL A 111 10.74 3.23 -1.52
C VAL A 111 10.11 4.25 -2.45
N LEU A 112 9.22 5.11 -1.96
CA LEU A 112 8.43 6.01 -2.80
C LEU A 112 9.24 7.18 -3.35
N LYS A 113 10.40 7.49 -2.78
CA LYS A 113 11.34 8.45 -3.35
C LYS A 113 12.18 7.87 -4.48
N ASN A 114 12.23 6.56 -4.64
CA ASN A 114 12.95 5.91 -5.74
C ASN A 114 12.12 5.94 -7.03
N GLU A 115 11.86 7.15 -7.49
CA GLU A 115 11.01 7.44 -8.65
C GLU A 115 11.47 6.73 -9.92
N LYS A 116 12.79 6.76 -10.19
CA LYS A 116 13.35 6.19 -11.41
C LYS A 116 13.08 4.69 -11.50
N LEU A 117 13.35 3.96 -10.43
CA LEU A 117 13.13 2.51 -10.42
C LEU A 117 11.64 2.17 -10.52
N LEU A 118 10.79 2.87 -9.76
CA LEU A 118 9.36 2.63 -9.78
C LEU A 118 8.75 2.91 -11.15
N LYS A 119 9.18 3.96 -11.83
CA LYS A 119 8.75 4.27 -13.20
C LYS A 119 9.26 3.21 -14.19
N LYS A 120 10.51 2.79 -14.06
CA LYS A 120 11.08 1.73 -14.90
C LYS A 120 10.31 0.42 -14.76
N LEU A 121 9.84 0.10 -13.57
CA LEU A 121 9.04 -1.11 -13.30
C LEU A 121 7.57 -0.97 -13.73
N GLY A 122 7.15 0.21 -14.15
CA GLY A 122 5.78 0.47 -14.60
C GLY A 122 4.80 0.89 -13.50
N PHE A 123 5.25 1.05 -12.25
CA PHE A 123 4.37 1.48 -11.16
C PHE A 123 4.16 3.00 -11.14
N GLY A 124 5.19 3.78 -11.48
CA GLY A 124 5.21 5.21 -11.19
C GLY A 124 5.32 5.49 -9.70
N VAL A 125 4.89 6.68 -9.27
CA VAL A 125 4.80 7.06 -7.87
C VAL A 125 3.39 7.56 -7.55
N PRO A 126 2.94 7.51 -6.29
CA PRO A 126 1.62 8.05 -5.94
C PRO A 126 1.50 9.52 -6.32
N PHE A 127 0.30 9.96 -6.66
CA PHE A 127 0.04 11.32 -7.12
C PHE A 127 0.57 12.39 -6.15
N VAL A 128 0.34 12.22 -4.84
CA VAL A 128 0.80 13.19 -3.84
C VAL A 128 2.32 13.27 -3.77
N VAL A 129 3.02 12.16 -3.98
CA VAL A 129 4.48 12.11 -4.03
C VAL A 129 5.00 12.80 -5.30
N ASP A 130 4.42 12.49 -6.45
CA ASP A 130 4.80 13.11 -7.72
C ASP A 130 4.59 14.63 -7.68
N LEU A 131 3.46 15.08 -7.20
CA LEU A 131 3.17 16.50 -7.03
C LEU A 131 4.16 17.18 -6.09
N SER A 132 4.47 16.54 -4.96
CA SER A 132 5.48 17.06 -4.01
C SER A 132 6.83 17.24 -4.68
N ILE A 133 7.29 16.26 -5.45
CA ILE A 133 8.57 16.32 -6.18
C ILE A 133 8.57 17.48 -7.17
N GLN A 134 7.50 17.64 -7.93
CA GLN A 134 7.37 18.74 -8.89
C GLN A 134 7.41 20.11 -8.20
N LEU A 135 6.71 20.26 -7.08
CA LEU A 135 6.70 21.51 -6.32
C LEU A 135 8.05 21.81 -5.65
N MET A 136 8.82 20.79 -5.33
CA MET A 136 10.20 20.96 -4.86
C MET A 136 11.11 21.54 -5.95
N TYR A 137 10.90 21.17 -7.22
CA TYR A 137 11.64 21.74 -8.35
C TYR A 137 11.45 23.24 -8.50
N TYR A 138 10.31 23.75 -8.06
CA TYR A 138 9.99 25.18 -8.10
C TYR A 138 10.22 25.89 -6.77
N ASP A 139 10.91 25.24 -5.85
CA ASP A 139 11.19 25.76 -4.49
C ASP A 139 9.93 26.13 -3.69
N ILE A 140 8.79 25.49 -4.00
CA ILE A 140 7.53 25.72 -3.30
C ILE A 140 7.45 24.83 -2.04
N LEU A 141 8.00 23.62 -2.12
CA LEU A 141 8.09 22.68 -1.01
C LEU A 141 9.54 22.35 -0.70
N ASP A 142 9.81 21.99 0.54
CA ASP A 142 11.13 21.58 1.01
C ASP A 142 11.27 20.07 1.21
N LYS A 143 10.15 19.32 1.13
CA LYS A 143 10.15 17.86 1.31
C LYS A 143 8.99 17.20 0.57
N VAL A 144 9.05 15.86 0.51
CA VAL A 144 7.97 15.04 -0.06
C VAL A 144 6.92 14.77 1.02
N TYR A 145 5.65 14.88 0.62
CA TYR A 145 4.48 14.53 1.45
C TYR A 145 3.85 13.24 0.96
N PHE A 146 3.27 12.48 1.88
CA PHE A 146 2.66 11.19 1.60
C PHE A 146 1.14 11.18 1.80
N ASP A 147 0.56 12.32 2.18
CA ASP A 147 -0.88 12.49 2.23
C ASP A 147 -1.27 13.90 1.80
N VAL A 148 -2.47 13.99 1.22
CA VAL A 148 -2.95 15.23 0.60
C VAL A 148 -3.20 16.33 1.66
N ASP A 149 -3.70 15.96 2.82
CA ASP A 149 -4.03 16.95 3.86
C ASP A 149 -2.77 17.66 4.36
N ASN A 150 -1.70 16.91 4.62
CA ASN A 150 -0.42 17.50 5.03
C ASN A 150 0.20 18.34 3.92
N LEU A 151 0.07 17.92 2.67
CA LEU A 151 0.54 18.71 1.52
C LEU A 151 -0.20 20.05 1.44
N LEU A 152 -1.52 20.02 1.53
CA LEU A 152 -2.34 21.24 1.47
C LEU A 152 -2.02 22.19 2.63
N GLU A 153 -1.82 21.66 3.84
CA GLU A 153 -1.44 22.46 5.00
C GLU A 153 -0.10 23.17 4.76
N ALA A 154 0.88 22.47 4.19
CA ALA A 154 2.17 23.04 3.86
C ALA A 154 2.09 24.13 2.79
N LEU A 155 1.15 24.01 1.84
CA LEU A 155 0.96 25.01 0.78
C LEU A 155 0.28 26.29 1.26
N TRP A 156 -0.61 26.18 2.27
CA TRP A 156 -1.37 27.33 2.78
C TRP A 156 -0.71 28.03 3.96
N ASN A 157 0.25 27.40 4.59
CA ASN A 157 1.03 27.95 5.70
C ASN A 157 2.45 28.28 5.23
#